data_b72b77a6804c4ac3b21e93752e69cd44
#
_entry.id   b72b77a6804c4ac3b21e93752e69cd44
#
_cell.length_a   1.000
_cell.length_b   1.000
_cell.length_c   1.000
_cell.angle_alpha   90.00
_cell.angle_beta   90.00
_cell.angle_gamma   90.00
#
_symmetry.space_group_name_H-M   'P 1'
#
loop_
_entity.id
_entity.type
_entity.pdbx_description
1 polymer ?
#
loop_
_entity_poly.entity_id
_entity_poly.type
_entity_poly.pdbx_seq_one_letter_code
_entity_poly.pdbx_strand_id
1 'polypeptide(L)'
;QRTGESSLSQLDEINLDFTSYTAKSQFLFFSQSTWEVTKDGIVEHKGQLMDGRSVWDNKVIPHKVNVLPPMFGYKHTLDAEGRDIFDLTVKDHKSCFLNYLINTSRVHWRKELETAWENKGVDEADQYRAEHRFDIAGPLLSSEEINEQKLNLLNKIYAIGYNLHRYKSPSRAWAIYAMDNKIGDDGEC
;
A
#
# COMPACT_ATOMS: atom_id res chain seq x y z
N GLN A 1 -45.81 -16.73 -20.35
CA GLN A 1 -45.28 -17.84 -21.16
C GLN A 1 -44.36 -18.66 -20.25
N ARG A 2 -44.67 -19.96 -20.06
CA ARG A 2 -43.74 -20.88 -19.39
C ARG A 2 -42.76 -21.39 -20.44
N THR A 3 -41.48 -21.09 -20.26
CA THR A 3 -40.41 -21.73 -21.03
C THR A 3 -40.39 -23.21 -20.67
N GLY A 4 -40.65 -24.08 -21.63
CA GLY A 4 -40.60 -25.54 -21.43
C GLY A 4 -39.16 -26.06 -21.35
N GLU A 5 -38.95 -27.19 -20.69
CA GLU A 5 -37.59 -27.84 -20.57
C GLU A 5 -36.94 -28.03 -21.95
N SER A 6 -37.70 -28.30 -22.99
CA SER A 6 -37.19 -28.44 -24.37
C SER A 6 -36.60 -27.17 -24.95
N SER A 7 -37.02 -25.99 -24.46
CA SER A 7 -36.47 -24.72 -24.91
C SER A 7 -35.15 -24.38 -24.20
N LEU A 8 -34.95 -24.89 -22.97
CA LEU A 8 -33.72 -24.72 -22.20
C LEU A 8 -32.62 -25.65 -22.71
N SER A 9 -32.97 -26.86 -23.17
CA SER A 9 -32.00 -27.83 -23.71
C SER A 9 -31.38 -27.42 -25.05
N GLN A 10 -31.95 -26.38 -25.72
CA GLN A 10 -31.43 -25.83 -26.95
C GLN A 10 -30.48 -24.63 -26.74
N LEU A 11 -30.28 -24.20 -25.50
CA LEU A 11 -29.32 -23.13 -25.18
C LEU A 11 -27.92 -23.70 -25.12
N ASP A 12 -26.98 -23.02 -25.77
CA ASP A 12 -25.57 -23.35 -25.66
C ASP A 12 -25.09 -23.13 -24.22
N GLU A 13 -24.32 -24.06 -23.70
CA GLU A 13 -23.68 -23.93 -22.41
C GLU A 13 -22.51 -22.93 -22.51
N ILE A 14 -22.60 -21.82 -21.78
CA ILE A 14 -21.55 -20.82 -21.73
C ILE A 14 -20.73 -21.03 -20.45
N ASN A 15 -19.47 -21.32 -20.61
CA ASN A 15 -18.55 -21.37 -19.48
C ASN A 15 -17.97 -19.99 -19.22
N LEU A 16 -18.37 -19.37 -18.11
CA LEU A 16 -17.95 -18.02 -17.71
C LEU A 16 -16.90 -18.09 -16.58
N ASP A 17 -15.73 -17.51 -16.80
CA ASP A 17 -14.71 -17.39 -15.76
C ASP A 17 -14.84 -16.06 -15.02
N PHE A 18 -15.35 -16.11 -13.80
CA PHE A 18 -15.45 -14.98 -12.87
C PHE A 18 -14.28 -14.86 -11.90
N THR A 19 -13.18 -15.55 -12.14
CA THR A 19 -12.01 -15.50 -11.26
C THR A 19 -11.42 -14.10 -11.24
N SER A 20 -11.47 -13.45 -10.09
CA SER A 20 -10.92 -12.09 -9.88
C SER A 20 -9.63 -12.08 -9.05
N TYR A 21 -9.20 -13.21 -8.53
CA TYR A 21 -7.94 -13.34 -7.79
C TYR A 21 -7.49 -14.81 -7.72
N THR A 22 -6.21 -14.98 -7.53
CA THR A 22 -5.54 -16.25 -7.22
C THR A 22 -4.60 -16.04 -6.02
N ALA A 23 -3.87 -17.08 -5.61
CA ALA A 23 -2.82 -16.92 -4.60
C ALA A 23 -1.66 -16.01 -5.05
N LYS A 24 -1.49 -15.78 -6.36
CA LYS A 24 -0.35 -15.06 -6.94
C LYS A 24 -0.71 -13.76 -7.64
N SER A 25 -1.99 -13.55 -7.95
CA SER A 25 -2.45 -12.39 -8.71
C SER A 25 -3.82 -11.92 -8.23
N GLN A 26 -4.09 -10.66 -8.45
CA GLN A 26 -5.41 -10.07 -8.28
C GLN A 26 -5.74 -9.20 -9.49
N PHE A 27 -6.99 -9.29 -9.95
CA PHE A 27 -7.51 -8.48 -11.04
C PHE A 27 -8.38 -7.36 -10.48
N LEU A 28 -8.14 -6.15 -10.94
CA LEU A 28 -8.94 -4.97 -10.67
C LEU A 28 -9.55 -4.52 -12.00
N PHE A 29 -10.87 -4.50 -12.06
CA PHE A 29 -11.61 -4.19 -13.29
C PHE A 29 -12.04 -2.73 -13.25
N PHE A 30 -11.45 -1.93 -14.12
CA PHE A 30 -11.84 -0.53 -14.32
C PHE A 30 -12.63 -0.37 -15.61
N SER A 31 -13.33 0.74 -15.77
CA SER A 31 -14.19 0.99 -16.95
C SER A 31 -13.45 0.97 -18.29
N GLN A 32 -12.13 1.16 -18.30
CA GLN A 32 -11.30 1.24 -19.51
C GLN A 32 -10.13 0.28 -19.56
N SER A 33 -9.81 -0.38 -18.47
CA SER A 33 -8.69 -1.31 -18.37
C SER A 33 -8.89 -2.30 -17.25
N THR A 34 -8.22 -3.43 -17.36
CA THR A 34 -8.10 -4.39 -16.27
C THR A 34 -6.65 -4.40 -15.80
N TRP A 35 -6.44 -4.27 -14.50
CA TRP A 35 -5.12 -4.38 -13.92
C TRP A 35 -4.92 -5.76 -13.33
N GLU A 36 -3.86 -6.43 -13.76
CA GLU A 36 -3.37 -7.63 -13.13
C GLU A 36 -2.23 -7.25 -12.18
N VAL A 37 -2.50 -7.39 -10.88
CA VAL A 37 -1.53 -7.08 -9.82
C VAL A 37 -0.86 -8.37 -9.38
N THR A 38 0.45 -8.45 -9.48
CA THR A 38 1.29 -9.58 -9.08
C THR A 38 2.42 -9.11 -8.16
N LYS A 39 3.24 -10.03 -7.67
CA LYS A 39 4.45 -9.70 -6.91
C LYS A 39 5.47 -8.88 -7.73
N ASP A 40 5.44 -9.00 -9.05
CA ASP A 40 6.41 -8.36 -9.96
C ASP A 40 5.94 -6.97 -10.43
N GLY A 41 4.68 -6.61 -10.14
CA GLY A 41 4.11 -5.31 -10.47
C GLY A 41 2.69 -5.38 -11.00
N ILE A 42 2.30 -4.33 -11.70
CA ILE A 42 0.98 -4.16 -12.30
C ILE A 42 1.11 -4.23 -13.82
N VAL A 43 0.35 -5.14 -14.42
CA VAL A 43 0.17 -5.21 -15.87
C VAL A 43 -1.20 -4.60 -16.21
N GLU A 44 -1.21 -3.58 -17.04
CA GLU A 44 -2.45 -2.94 -17.51
C GLU A 44 -2.88 -3.55 -18.85
N HIS A 45 -4.05 -4.15 -18.86
CA HIS A 45 -4.74 -4.65 -20.06
C HIS A 45 -5.75 -3.59 -20.52
N LYS A 46 -5.41 -2.86 -21.60
CA LYS A 46 -6.24 -1.77 -22.13
C LYS A 46 -7.38 -2.31 -22.99
N GLY A 47 -8.55 -1.74 -22.79
CA GLY A 47 -9.67 -1.82 -23.74
C GLY A 47 -10.56 -3.04 -23.66
N GLN A 48 -10.22 -4.09 -22.92
CA GLN A 48 -11.10 -5.27 -22.75
C GLN A 48 -10.73 -6.08 -21.51
N LEU A 49 -11.72 -6.82 -21.01
CA LEU A 49 -11.47 -7.96 -20.15
C LEU A 49 -10.51 -8.93 -20.87
N MET A 50 -9.57 -9.51 -20.11
CA MET A 50 -8.74 -10.59 -20.63
C MET A 50 -9.61 -11.68 -21.25
N ASP A 51 -9.20 -12.23 -22.42
CA ASP A 51 -9.93 -13.28 -23.10
C ASP A 51 -10.38 -14.39 -22.16
N GLY A 52 -11.67 -14.73 -22.24
CA GLY A 52 -12.28 -15.79 -21.42
C GLY A 52 -12.67 -15.38 -20.00
N ARG A 53 -12.41 -14.14 -19.56
CA ARG A 53 -12.86 -13.66 -18.24
C ARG A 53 -14.16 -12.89 -18.32
N SER A 54 -14.94 -13.03 -17.26
CA SER A 54 -16.20 -12.33 -17.07
C SER A 54 -16.17 -11.55 -15.75
N VAL A 55 -16.85 -10.41 -15.72
CA VAL A 55 -17.02 -9.60 -14.52
C VAL A 55 -18.46 -9.11 -14.44
N TRP A 56 -19.01 -9.10 -13.25
CA TRP A 56 -20.31 -8.47 -13.03
C TRP A 56 -20.18 -6.96 -13.18
N ASP A 57 -21.13 -6.33 -13.86
CA ASP A 57 -21.14 -4.89 -14.12
C ASP A 57 -20.98 -4.06 -12.82
N ASN A 58 -21.66 -4.47 -11.76
CA ASN A 58 -21.55 -3.83 -10.44
C ASN A 58 -20.18 -4.02 -9.73
N LYS A 59 -19.28 -4.79 -10.30
CA LYS A 59 -17.90 -4.97 -9.82
C LYS A 59 -16.87 -4.18 -10.61
N VAL A 60 -17.30 -3.56 -11.71
CA VAL A 60 -16.46 -2.67 -12.49
C VAL A 60 -16.33 -1.34 -11.75
N ILE A 61 -15.08 -0.91 -11.54
CA ILE A 61 -14.78 0.38 -10.91
C ILE A 61 -14.95 1.47 -11.99
N PRO A 62 -15.88 2.43 -11.82
CA PRO A 62 -16.23 3.39 -12.87
C PRO A 62 -15.16 4.47 -13.10
N HIS A 63 -14.12 4.51 -12.28
CA HIS A 63 -13.07 5.52 -12.36
C HIS A 63 -12.02 5.18 -13.41
N LYS A 64 -11.53 6.23 -14.07
CA LYS A 64 -10.32 6.15 -14.88
C LYS A 64 -9.12 6.27 -13.96
N VAL A 65 -8.21 5.30 -14.04
CA VAL A 65 -6.98 5.30 -13.26
C VAL A 65 -5.80 5.01 -14.20
N ASN A 66 -4.64 5.53 -13.83
CA ASN A 66 -3.40 5.28 -14.54
C ASN A 66 -2.43 4.54 -13.62
N VAL A 67 -1.72 3.57 -14.17
CA VAL A 67 -0.60 2.96 -13.46
C VAL A 67 0.52 4.00 -13.36
N LEU A 68 0.91 4.32 -12.13
CA LEU A 68 2.03 5.21 -11.88
C LEU A 68 3.31 4.37 -11.67
N PRO A 69 4.48 4.94 -11.98
CA PRO A 69 5.74 4.30 -11.64
C PRO A 69 5.85 4.11 -10.12
N PRO A 70 6.62 3.11 -9.65
CA PRO A 70 6.82 2.88 -8.23
C PRO A 70 7.38 4.11 -7.52
N MET A 71 6.64 4.65 -6.55
CA MET A 71 7.00 5.85 -5.79
C MET A 71 7.93 5.57 -4.63
N PHE A 72 8.09 4.33 -4.25
CA PHE A 72 9.04 3.89 -3.24
C PHE A 72 9.67 2.55 -3.66
N GLY A 73 10.77 2.22 -3.04
CA GLY A 73 11.40 0.92 -3.13
C GLY A 73 11.86 0.47 -1.75
N TYR A 74 11.99 -0.81 -1.54
CA TYR A 74 12.60 -1.34 -0.32
C TYR A 74 13.60 -2.44 -0.66
N LYS A 75 14.59 -2.60 0.20
CA LYS A 75 15.56 -3.68 0.17
C LYS A 75 15.58 -4.34 1.54
N HIS A 76 15.44 -5.65 1.55
CA HIS A 76 15.55 -6.46 2.75
C HIS A 76 16.95 -7.09 2.79
N THR A 77 17.65 -6.93 3.90
CA THR A 77 18.96 -7.53 4.19
C THR A 77 18.98 -8.01 5.64
N LEU A 78 19.95 -8.83 5.97
CA LEU A 78 20.23 -9.19 7.36
C LEU A 78 21.47 -8.44 7.81
N ASP A 79 21.52 -8.04 9.08
CA ASP A 79 22.75 -7.53 9.70
C ASP A 79 23.70 -8.68 10.11
N ALA A 80 24.83 -8.34 10.72
CA ALA A 80 25.82 -9.32 11.16
C ALA A 80 25.28 -10.25 12.26
N GLU A 81 24.26 -9.83 12.99
CA GLU A 81 23.58 -10.58 14.06
C GLU A 81 22.36 -11.36 13.54
N GLY A 82 22.08 -11.31 12.23
CA GLY A 82 20.96 -12.02 11.60
C GLY A 82 19.60 -11.35 11.79
N ARG A 83 19.56 -10.07 12.18
CA ARG A 83 18.33 -9.29 12.32
C ARG A 83 17.91 -8.69 10.98
N ASP A 84 16.62 -8.62 10.74
CA ASP A 84 16.07 -8.04 9.52
C ASP A 84 16.33 -6.52 9.45
N ILE A 85 16.96 -6.09 8.36
CA ILE A 85 17.14 -4.68 8.02
C ILE A 85 16.34 -4.37 6.76
N PHE A 86 15.49 -3.36 6.84
CA PHE A 86 14.73 -2.84 5.72
C PHE A 86 15.21 -1.44 5.35
N ASP A 87 15.82 -1.31 4.19
CA ASP A 87 16.14 -0.01 3.63
C ASP A 87 15.03 0.44 2.69
N LEU A 88 14.28 1.45 3.10
CA LEU A 88 13.17 2.01 2.35
C LEU A 88 13.60 3.34 1.74
N THR A 89 13.38 3.48 0.44
CA THR A 89 13.67 4.70 -0.31
C THR A 89 12.38 5.25 -0.94
N VAL A 90 12.01 6.48 -0.61
CA VAL A 90 10.93 7.20 -1.28
C VAL A 90 11.51 7.86 -2.53
N LYS A 91 10.88 7.63 -3.69
CA LYS A 91 11.36 8.09 -5.01
C LYS A 91 10.58 9.28 -5.55
N ASP A 92 9.33 9.42 -5.15
CA ASP A 92 8.43 10.47 -5.64
C ASP A 92 7.39 10.81 -4.57
N HIS A 93 7.05 12.08 -4.47
CA HIS A 93 6.09 12.64 -3.50
C HIS A 93 4.79 13.14 -4.15
N LYS A 94 4.48 12.70 -5.37
CA LYS A 94 3.24 13.11 -6.08
C LYS A 94 1.97 12.55 -5.45
N SER A 95 2.06 11.44 -4.71
CA SER A 95 0.91 10.85 -4.04
C SER A 95 0.67 11.51 -2.69
N CYS A 96 -0.45 12.24 -2.57
CA CYS A 96 -0.89 12.80 -1.28
C CYS A 96 -1.08 11.69 -0.23
N PHE A 97 -1.55 10.51 -0.64
CA PHE A 97 -1.75 9.39 0.26
C PHE A 97 -0.42 8.82 0.78
N LEU A 98 0.59 8.67 -0.08
CA LEU A 98 1.92 8.25 0.36
C LEU A 98 2.53 9.27 1.33
N ASN A 99 2.42 10.55 1.02
CA ASN A 99 2.91 11.63 1.90
C ASN A 99 2.20 11.61 3.26
N TYR A 100 0.90 11.32 3.28
CA TYR A 100 0.17 11.11 4.53
C TYR A 100 0.73 9.92 5.33
N LEU A 101 0.99 8.79 4.68
CA LEU A 101 1.58 7.61 5.34
C LEU A 101 2.98 7.91 5.89
N ILE A 102 3.81 8.66 5.14
CA ILE A 102 5.12 9.12 5.59
C ILE A 102 4.97 9.95 6.85
N ASN A 103 4.15 10.99 6.82
CA ASN A 103 3.97 11.89 7.95
C ASN A 103 3.47 11.16 9.21
N THR A 104 2.52 10.23 9.05
CA THR A 104 2.01 9.43 10.19
C THR A 104 2.99 8.35 10.68
N SER A 105 4.08 8.11 9.95
CA SER A 105 5.12 7.14 10.32
C SER A 105 6.32 7.79 10.99
N ARG A 106 6.39 9.11 11.03
CA ARG A 106 7.47 9.89 11.61
C ARG A 106 7.30 10.08 13.11
N VAL A 107 7.50 9.00 13.86
CA VAL A 107 7.29 8.98 15.31
C VAL A 107 8.26 9.89 16.07
N HIS A 108 9.43 10.22 15.48
CA HIS A 108 10.45 11.10 16.06
C HIS A 108 10.43 12.53 15.49
N TRP A 109 9.40 12.90 14.69
CA TRP A 109 9.35 14.21 14.03
C TRP A 109 9.39 15.39 15.00
N ARG A 110 8.74 15.28 16.14
CA ARG A 110 8.76 16.30 17.17
C ARG A 110 10.18 16.50 17.70
N LYS A 111 10.89 15.42 18.00
CA LYS A 111 12.28 15.46 18.45
C LYS A 111 13.20 16.13 17.41
N GLU A 112 13.02 15.81 16.13
CA GLU A 112 13.79 16.46 15.05
C GLU A 112 13.60 17.98 15.06
N LEU A 113 12.34 18.44 15.18
CA LEU A 113 12.04 19.88 15.20
C LEU A 113 12.57 20.57 16.45
N GLU A 114 12.46 19.94 17.61
CA GLU A 114 13.01 20.45 18.88
C GLU A 114 14.54 20.54 18.78
N THR A 115 15.20 19.52 18.25
CA THR A 115 16.67 19.53 18.03
C THR A 115 17.10 20.62 17.04
N ALA A 116 16.35 20.81 15.95
CA ALA A 116 16.63 21.87 14.99
C ALA A 116 16.50 23.26 15.63
N TRP A 117 15.47 23.46 16.44
CA TRP A 117 15.26 24.72 17.16
C TRP A 117 16.34 24.99 18.19
N GLU A 118 16.68 24.03 19.03
CA GLU A 118 17.74 24.17 20.04
C GLU A 118 19.09 24.50 19.43
N ASN A 119 19.41 23.90 18.29
CA ASN A 119 20.70 24.09 17.63
C ASN A 119 20.80 25.43 16.87
N LYS A 120 19.70 25.95 16.33
CA LYS A 120 19.75 26.99 15.29
C LYS A 120 18.70 28.10 15.42
N GLY A 121 17.73 27.98 16.31
CA GLY A 121 16.66 28.96 16.52
C GLY A 121 15.40 28.74 15.67
N VAL A 122 14.43 29.64 15.79
CA VAL A 122 13.06 29.48 15.24
C VAL A 122 13.03 29.48 13.73
N ASP A 123 13.73 30.42 13.11
CA ASP A 123 13.72 30.61 11.63
C ASP A 123 14.30 29.36 10.92
N GLU A 124 15.37 28.78 11.49
CA GLU A 124 16.00 27.59 10.94
C GLU A 124 15.20 26.32 11.22
N ALA A 125 14.45 26.26 12.31
CA ALA A 125 13.53 25.16 12.56
C ALA A 125 12.36 25.17 11.56
N ASP A 126 11.85 26.33 11.18
CA ASP A 126 10.82 26.46 10.16
C ASP A 126 11.35 26.14 8.76
N GLN A 127 12.58 26.52 8.46
CA GLN A 127 13.26 26.11 7.23
C GLN A 127 13.46 24.58 7.21
N TYR A 128 13.95 23.99 8.28
CA TYR A 128 14.09 22.55 8.43
C TYR A 128 12.76 21.81 8.20
N ARG A 129 11.68 22.32 8.80
CA ARG A 129 10.33 21.78 8.61
C ARG A 129 9.89 21.80 7.15
N ALA A 130 10.19 22.88 6.44
CA ALA A 130 9.83 23.01 5.03
C ALA A 130 10.65 22.08 4.13
N GLU A 131 11.96 22.01 4.34
CA GLU A 131 12.89 21.21 3.55
C GLU A 131 12.65 19.70 3.73
N HIS A 132 12.40 19.26 4.97
CA HIS A 132 12.23 17.85 5.32
C HIS A 132 10.77 17.41 5.49
N ARG A 133 9.85 18.15 4.89
CA ARG A 133 8.40 17.95 5.10
C ARG A 133 7.91 16.53 4.83
N PHE A 134 8.48 15.85 3.85
CA PHE A 134 8.08 14.51 3.41
C PHE A 134 9.19 13.48 3.50
N ASP A 135 10.30 13.81 4.15
CA ASP A 135 11.36 12.85 4.34
C ASP A 135 10.97 11.85 5.43
N ILE A 136 11.12 10.57 5.14
CA ILE A 136 10.88 9.51 6.15
C ILE A 136 11.98 9.50 7.22
N ALA A 137 13.12 10.09 6.93
CA ALA A 137 14.28 10.14 7.80
C ALA A 137 15.00 11.47 7.62
N GLY A 138 14.99 12.30 8.66
CA GLY A 138 15.75 13.54 8.67
C GLY A 138 17.19 13.33 9.17
N PRO A 139 18.09 14.27 8.86
CA PRO A 139 19.51 14.16 9.22
C PRO A 139 19.80 14.27 10.74
N LEU A 140 18.82 14.68 11.54
CA LEU A 140 18.98 14.87 13.00
C LEU A 140 18.63 13.63 13.81
N LEU A 141 18.26 12.52 13.16
CA LEU A 141 17.92 11.27 13.82
C LEU A 141 19.09 10.29 13.85
N SER A 142 19.13 9.45 14.88
CA SER A 142 20.02 8.30 14.93
C SER A 142 19.63 7.24 13.90
N SER A 143 20.57 6.33 13.59
CA SER A 143 20.30 5.22 12.67
C SER A 143 19.15 4.32 13.15
N GLU A 144 19.00 4.15 14.44
CA GLU A 144 17.92 3.34 15.04
C GLU A 144 16.56 4.01 14.86
N GLU A 145 16.46 5.31 15.14
CA GLU A 145 15.24 6.10 14.94
C GLU A 145 14.81 6.16 13.46
N ILE A 146 15.80 6.30 12.56
CA ILE A 146 15.58 6.23 11.11
C ILE A 146 14.98 4.88 10.72
N ASN A 147 15.58 3.79 11.22
CA ASN A 147 15.10 2.44 10.92
C ASN A 147 13.70 2.19 11.48
N GLU A 148 13.41 2.68 12.67
CA GLU A 148 12.08 2.58 13.27
C GLU A 148 11.01 3.29 12.42
N GLN A 149 11.27 4.52 11.96
CA GLN A 149 10.36 5.26 11.09
C GLN A 149 10.15 4.56 9.74
N LYS A 150 11.21 4.06 9.12
CA LYS A 150 11.14 3.29 7.88
C LYS A 150 10.33 2.01 8.05
N LEU A 151 10.53 1.28 9.14
CA LEU A 151 9.79 0.06 9.45
C LEU A 151 8.31 0.35 9.72
N ASN A 152 8.01 1.43 10.42
CA ASN A 152 6.63 1.88 10.67
C ASN A 152 5.89 2.17 9.35
N LEU A 153 6.54 2.90 8.42
CA LEU A 153 5.98 3.15 7.10
C LEU A 153 5.79 1.85 6.30
N LEU A 154 6.78 0.96 6.30
CA LEU A 154 6.72 -0.30 5.59
C LEU A 154 5.59 -1.20 6.11
N ASN A 155 5.40 -1.25 7.43
CA ASN A 155 4.30 -2.00 8.05
C ASN A 155 2.93 -1.47 7.63
N LYS A 156 2.75 -0.15 7.55
CA LYS A 156 1.52 0.47 7.06
C LYS A 156 1.25 0.12 5.60
N ILE A 157 2.26 0.22 4.74
CA ILE A 157 2.16 -0.13 3.32
C ILE A 157 1.80 -1.62 3.17
N TYR A 158 2.48 -2.49 3.93
CA TYR A 158 2.19 -3.93 3.93
C TYR A 158 0.75 -4.22 4.38
N ALA A 159 0.31 -3.60 5.47
CA ALA A 159 -1.03 -3.77 6.01
C ALA A 159 -2.12 -3.38 4.99
N ILE A 160 -1.93 -2.25 4.29
CA ILE A 160 -2.83 -1.80 3.23
C ILE A 160 -2.83 -2.79 2.06
N GLY A 161 -1.65 -3.18 1.58
CA GLY A 161 -1.52 -4.16 0.49
C GLY A 161 -2.16 -5.50 0.83
N TYR A 162 -1.95 -5.99 2.04
CA TYR A 162 -2.56 -7.23 2.51
C TYR A 162 -4.09 -7.14 2.55
N ASN A 163 -4.65 -6.01 3.00
CA ASN A 163 -6.10 -5.81 3.03
C ASN A 163 -6.71 -5.68 1.63
N LEU A 164 -5.98 -5.10 0.69
CA LEU A 164 -6.43 -4.96 -0.69
C LEU A 164 -6.41 -6.31 -1.44
N HIS A 165 -5.51 -7.22 -1.10
CA HIS A 165 -5.44 -8.54 -1.72
C HIS A 165 -6.55 -9.45 -1.20
N ARG A 166 -7.41 -9.95 -2.09
CA ARG A 166 -8.62 -10.72 -1.74
C ARG A 166 -8.32 -12.16 -1.32
N TYR A 167 -7.27 -12.77 -1.86
CA TYR A 167 -6.88 -14.12 -1.45
C TYR A 167 -6.33 -14.10 -0.02
N LYS A 168 -6.87 -14.96 0.82
CA LYS A 168 -6.35 -15.24 2.16
C LYS A 168 -6.11 -16.73 2.28
N SER A 169 -4.91 -17.12 2.69
CA SER A 169 -4.62 -18.52 2.95
C SER A 169 -5.46 -19.02 4.15
N PRO A 170 -6.21 -20.12 4.02
CA PRO A 170 -7.00 -20.66 5.14
C PRO A 170 -6.16 -20.98 6.37
N SER A 171 -4.89 -21.37 6.18
CA SER A 171 -3.96 -21.74 7.26
C SER A 171 -3.17 -20.56 7.82
N ARG A 172 -3.18 -19.39 7.17
CA ARG A 172 -2.37 -18.20 7.54
C ARG A 172 -3.10 -16.91 7.23
N ALA A 173 -4.35 -16.79 7.65
CA ALA A 173 -5.06 -15.52 7.60
C ALA A 173 -4.57 -14.63 8.75
N TRP A 174 -4.08 -13.43 8.41
CA TRP A 174 -3.60 -12.44 9.38
C TRP A 174 -4.70 -11.44 9.70
N ALA A 175 -4.88 -11.12 10.96
CA ALA A 175 -5.62 -9.96 11.38
C ALA A 175 -4.65 -8.79 11.52
N ILE A 176 -4.99 -7.66 10.91
CA ILE A 176 -4.22 -6.42 11.07
C ILE A 176 -4.83 -5.64 12.21
N TYR A 177 -4.01 -5.33 13.19
CA TYR A 177 -4.41 -4.56 14.36
C TYR A 177 -3.58 -3.28 14.40
N ALA A 178 -4.25 -2.13 14.31
CA ALA A 178 -3.61 -0.83 14.41
C ALA A 178 -3.87 -0.28 15.83
N MET A 179 -2.80 0.03 16.53
CA MET A 179 -2.84 0.62 17.88
C MET A 179 -2.12 1.95 17.87
N ASP A 180 -2.60 2.88 18.70
CA ASP A 180 -1.83 4.06 19.06
C ASP A 180 -0.70 3.64 20.01
N ASN A 181 0.52 4.05 19.71
CA ASN A 181 1.71 3.75 20.53
C ASN A 181 1.99 4.88 21.54
N LYS A 182 1.10 5.84 21.69
CA LYS A 182 1.24 6.88 22.71
C LYS A 182 0.86 6.32 24.06
N ILE A 183 1.85 6.16 24.91
CA ILE A 183 1.63 6.27 26.35
C ILE A 183 1.32 7.74 26.60
N GLY A 184 0.15 8.06 27.12
CA GLY A 184 -0.16 9.43 27.53
C GLY A 184 0.90 9.95 28.51
N ASP A 185 1.08 11.26 28.55
CA ASP A 185 2.03 11.90 29.50
C ASP A 185 1.73 11.52 30.96
N ASP A 186 0.55 10.98 31.24
CA ASP A 186 0.06 10.56 32.56
C ASP A 186 0.22 9.05 32.82
N GLY A 187 0.85 8.28 31.90
CA GLY A 187 1.04 6.84 32.06
C GLY A 187 -0.25 6.01 31.92
N GLU A 188 -1.37 6.61 31.51
CA GLU A 188 -2.62 5.94 31.20
C GLU A 188 -2.71 5.63 29.71
N CYS A 189 -3.06 4.38 29.38
CA CYS A 189 -3.36 3.93 28.01
C CYS A 189 -4.75 4.36 27.56
#